data_c4150182a5b6035fe9eaf82309e663c6
#
_entry.id   c4150182a5b6035fe9eaf82309e663c6
#
_cell.length_a   1.000
_cell.length_b   1.000
_cell.length_c   1.000
_cell.angle_alpha   90.00
_cell.angle_beta   90.00
_cell.angle_gamma   90.00
#
_symmetry.space_group_name_H-M   'P 1'
#
loop_
_entity.id
_entity.type
_entity.pdbx_description
1 polymer ?
#
loop_
_entity_poly.entity_id
_entity_poly.type
_entity_poly.pdbx_seq_one_letter_code
_entity_poly.pdbx_strand_id
1 'polypeptide(L)'
;MPSETKRPVSPEAEEILGLYFPVLDHGFICLVDYMGTDECIERAARVSYGYGTRKRSQTRGLLRYLRRHKHTTPSEMVELKFHCCMPMFIARQWIRHRTANVNEYSGRYSLMPMLFYTPDEAQLQTQSRRNNQGRSGEAVGPALHAEAVRRWNAIRHESTEAYEWMTGNEIARELARIDLPLSTYTQWYWKIDLHNLLHFLTLRVDAHAQWEIQEYGRVMAGMLKRVAPLSYEAWIDYDVCGAPLGRGELEALRALVSAGPEGLSAAGGSIDRAALAARGLSNREIDELLAKLRPAAVPDFELDLAQAKSGDEFARRFEAAVPSQDRNDARNDARNDDRKAAGAQAGSD
;
A
#
# COMPACT_ATOMS: atom_id res chain seq x y z
N MET A 1 25.10 22.46 28.53
CA MET A 1 24.34 21.32 29.04
C MET A 1 23.96 20.48 27.83
N PRO A 2 24.31 19.18 27.74
CA PRO A 2 23.72 18.34 26.73
C PRO A 2 22.22 18.27 27.01
N SER A 3 21.42 18.79 26.09
CA SER A 3 19.98 18.63 26.17
C SER A 3 19.66 17.14 26.09
N GLU A 4 18.89 16.60 27.03
CA GLU A 4 18.33 15.27 26.90
C GLU A 4 17.60 15.21 25.56
N THR A 5 18.15 14.46 24.63
CA THR A 5 17.49 14.17 23.36
C THR A 5 16.40 13.14 23.63
N LYS A 6 15.22 13.62 23.99
CA LYS A 6 14.04 12.75 24.04
C LYS A 6 13.61 12.40 22.62
N ARG A 7 13.21 11.15 22.43
CA ARG A 7 12.59 10.71 21.16
C ARG A 7 11.32 11.54 20.93
N PRO A 8 11.20 12.25 19.79
CA PRO A 8 9.94 12.91 19.43
C PRO A 8 8.86 11.86 19.19
N VAL A 9 7.69 12.08 19.73
CA VAL A 9 6.51 11.24 19.54
C VAL A 9 5.33 12.10 19.12
N SER A 10 4.42 11.53 18.31
CA SER A 10 3.11 12.11 18.02
C SER A 10 2.08 11.43 18.90
N PRO A 11 1.34 12.16 19.76
CA PRO A 11 0.31 11.58 20.60
C PRO A 11 -0.74 10.80 19.78
N GLU A 12 -1.13 11.33 18.65
CA GLU A 12 -2.11 10.71 17.75
C GLU A 12 -1.59 9.41 17.12
N ALA A 13 -0.28 9.29 16.91
CA ALA A 13 0.34 8.06 16.44
C ALA A 13 0.44 7.00 17.53
N GLU A 14 0.73 7.42 18.78
CA GLU A 14 0.79 6.51 19.94
C GLU A 14 -0.58 5.83 20.19
N GLU A 15 -1.70 6.52 19.91
CA GLU A 15 -3.05 5.96 20.04
C GLU A 15 -3.31 4.77 19.10
N ILE A 16 -2.63 4.71 17.94
CA ILE A 16 -2.82 3.68 16.94
C ILE A 16 -1.70 2.65 16.87
N LEU A 17 -0.64 2.86 17.65
CA LEU A 17 0.52 1.99 17.64
C LEU A 17 0.13 0.57 18.10
N GLY A 18 0.42 -0.42 17.28
CA GLY A 18 0.07 -1.82 17.54
C GLY A 18 -1.40 -2.18 17.28
N LEU A 19 -2.23 -1.24 16.84
CA LEU A 19 -3.60 -1.53 16.41
C LEU A 19 -3.63 -2.01 14.96
N TYR A 20 -4.46 -2.99 14.70
CA TYR A 20 -4.63 -3.63 13.38
C TYR A 20 -5.89 -3.10 12.72
N PHE A 21 -5.75 -2.52 11.55
CA PHE A 21 -6.84 -1.99 10.73
C PHE A 21 -7.14 -2.98 9.60
N PRO A 22 -8.37 -3.51 9.54
CA PRO A 22 -8.76 -4.47 8.50
C PRO A 22 -8.71 -3.82 7.11
N VAL A 23 -8.24 -4.58 6.14
CA VAL A 23 -8.22 -4.20 4.72
C VAL A 23 -8.65 -5.41 3.88
N LEU A 24 -9.59 -5.22 2.98
CA LEU A 24 -10.24 -6.31 2.24
C LEU A 24 -10.93 -7.32 3.17
N ASP A 25 -11.07 -8.57 2.73
CA ASP A 25 -11.78 -9.62 3.48
C ASP A 25 -10.95 -10.23 4.63
N HIS A 26 -9.63 -10.35 4.46
CA HIS A 26 -8.74 -11.01 5.44
C HIS A 26 -7.45 -10.22 5.75
N GLY A 27 -7.16 -9.16 5.01
CA GLY A 27 -5.95 -8.38 5.17
C GLY A 27 -6.01 -7.36 6.30
N PHE A 28 -4.86 -6.77 6.59
CA PHE A 28 -4.72 -5.69 7.56
C PHE A 28 -3.46 -4.86 7.34
N ILE A 29 -3.45 -3.67 7.97
CA ILE A 29 -2.27 -2.86 8.22
C ILE A 29 -2.20 -2.53 9.72
N CYS A 30 -1.01 -2.62 10.29
CA CYS A 30 -0.70 -2.18 11.64
C CYS A 30 0.55 -1.29 11.62
N LEU A 31 0.49 -0.13 12.25
CA LEU A 31 1.69 0.67 12.54
C LEU A 31 2.40 0.05 13.75
N VAL A 32 3.55 -0.58 13.50
CA VAL A 32 4.32 -1.29 14.54
C VAL A 32 5.27 -0.35 15.28
N ASP A 33 5.85 0.59 14.53
CA ASP A 33 6.84 1.51 15.06
C ASP A 33 7.04 2.69 14.09
N TYR A 34 7.54 3.81 14.61
CA TYR A 34 7.96 4.93 13.78
C TYR A 34 9.15 5.66 14.44
N MET A 35 9.96 6.29 13.61
CA MET A 35 11.08 7.11 14.04
C MET A 35 10.90 8.53 13.52
N GLY A 36 10.69 9.48 14.42
CA GLY A 36 10.57 10.90 14.08
C GLY A 36 9.16 11.35 13.69
N THR A 37 9.02 12.66 13.62
CA THR A 37 7.79 13.40 13.31
C THR A 37 8.15 14.59 12.42
N ASP A 38 7.18 15.46 12.11
CA ASP A 38 7.41 16.72 11.38
C ASP A 38 8.56 17.58 11.94
N GLU A 39 8.74 17.57 13.26
CA GLU A 39 9.85 18.29 13.89
C GLU A 39 11.23 17.74 13.52
N CYS A 40 11.33 16.43 13.27
CA CYS A 40 12.59 15.82 12.86
C CYS A 40 12.98 16.28 11.46
N ILE A 41 12.01 16.45 10.57
CA ILE A 41 12.22 17.00 9.22
C ILE A 41 12.71 18.45 9.32
N GLU A 42 12.08 19.25 10.16
CA GLU A 42 12.53 20.63 10.42
C GLU A 42 13.97 20.67 10.93
N ARG A 43 14.30 19.83 11.92
CA ARG A 43 15.66 19.76 12.47
C ARG A 43 16.68 19.35 11.42
N ALA A 44 16.38 18.32 10.62
CA ALA A 44 17.24 17.85 9.54
C ALA A 44 17.48 18.94 8.49
N ALA A 45 16.43 19.62 8.06
CA ALA A 45 16.56 20.73 7.12
C ALA A 45 17.42 21.88 7.65
N ARG A 46 17.34 22.18 8.96
CA ARG A 46 18.07 23.27 9.60
C ARG A 46 19.56 22.98 9.84
N VAL A 47 19.96 21.73 9.87
CA VAL A 47 21.39 21.36 10.00
C VAL A 47 22.25 22.01 8.90
N SER A 48 21.70 22.15 7.71
CA SER A 48 22.39 22.77 6.57
C SER A 48 22.75 24.26 6.77
N TYR A 49 22.11 24.93 7.73
CA TYR A 49 22.34 26.36 8.01
C TYR A 49 23.26 26.62 9.21
N GLY A 50 23.77 25.57 9.87
CA GLY A 50 24.67 25.65 11.02
C GLY A 50 23.98 26.08 12.34
N TYR A 51 24.75 26.01 13.42
CA TYR A 51 24.27 26.40 14.75
C TYR A 51 24.04 27.92 14.82
N GLY A 52 22.88 28.32 15.28
CA GLY A 52 22.54 29.72 15.54
C GLY A 52 21.62 30.40 14.53
N THR A 53 21.18 29.69 13.49
CA THR A 53 20.13 30.23 12.60
C THR A 53 18.81 30.34 13.37
N ARG A 54 18.36 31.59 13.55
CA ARG A 54 17.06 31.85 14.17
C ARG A 54 15.95 31.21 13.36
N LYS A 55 14.95 30.63 14.01
CA LYS A 55 13.72 30.15 13.42
C LYS A 55 13.02 31.28 12.64
N ARG A 56 13.25 31.34 11.31
CA ARG A 56 12.70 32.40 10.45
C ARG A 56 11.33 32.05 9.86
N SER A 57 10.98 30.76 9.87
CA SER A 57 9.69 30.27 9.34
C SER A 57 9.03 29.34 10.35
N GLN A 58 7.71 29.29 10.32
CA GLN A 58 6.96 28.27 11.01
C GLN A 58 7.24 26.91 10.38
N THR A 59 7.23 25.84 11.17
CA THR A 59 7.46 24.46 10.74
C THR A 59 6.61 24.10 9.51
N ARG A 60 5.30 24.39 9.55
CA ARG A 60 4.38 24.16 8.43
C ARG A 60 4.86 24.81 7.12
N GLY A 61 5.28 26.05 7.16
CA GLY A 61 5.77 26.77 5.96
C GLY A 61 7.04 26.15 5.39
N LEU A 62 7.97 25.68 6.26
CA LEU A 62 9.19 25.02 5.82
C LEU A 62 8.90 23.67 5.17
N LEU A 63 8.07 22.82 5.76
CA LEU A 63 7.73 21.50 5.21
C LEU A 63 7.05 21.65 3.83
N ARG A 64 6.11 22.60 3.71
CA ARG A 64 5.47 22.93 2.43
C ARG A 64 6.48 23.42 1.38
N TYR A 65 7.46 24.22 1.78
CA TYR A 65 8.55 24.66 0.89
C TYR A 65 9.39 23.47 0.42
N LEU A 66 9.84 22.62 1.34
CA LEU A 66 10.64 21.43 1.04
C LEU A 66 9.91 20.50 0.05
N ARG A 67 8.64 20.23 0.30
CA ARG A 67 7.83 19.35 -0.56
C ARG A 67 7.65 19.94 -1.94
N ARG A 68 7.25 21.20 -2.04
CA ARG A 68 7.02 21.92 -3.31
C ARG A 68 8.27 21.98 -4.18
N HIS A 69 9.44 22.17 -3.57
CA HIS A 69 10.72 22.26 -4.27
C HIS A 69 11.47 20.94 -4.38
N LYS A 70 10.84 19.83 -3.99
CA LYS A 70 11.41 18.46 -4.07
C LYS A 70 12.72 18.30 -3.31
N HIS A 71 12.86 18.99 -2.17
CA HIS A 71 13.94 18.78 -1.22
C HIS A 71 13.59 17.58 -0.33
N THR A 72 14.02 16.38 -0.73
CA THR A 72 13.51 15.10 -0.18
C THR A 72 14.26 14.61 1.04
N THR A 73 15.59 14.83 1.09
CA THR A 73 16.48 14.28 2.14
C THR A 73 16.02 14.53 3.58
N PRO A 74 15.48 15.73 3.95
CA PRO A 74 14.99 15.91 5.31
C PRO A 74 13.84 14.97 5.68
N SER A 75 12.99 14.59 4.73
CA SER A 75 11.89 13.64 4.95
C SER A 75 12.36 12.19 5.09
N GLU A 76 13.57 11.86 4.60
CA GLU A 76 14.17 10.54 4.77
C GLU A 76 14.62 10.28 6.23
N MET A 77 14.64 11.33 7.08
CA MET A 77 14.97 11.22 8.51
C MET A 77 13.75 10.81 9.37
N VAL A 78 12.61 10.51 8.77
CA VAL A 78 11.44 9.94 9.41
C VAL A 78 11.17 8.58 8.79
N GLU A 79 10.99 7.56 9.60
CA GLU A 79 10.72 6.19 9.14
C GLU A 79 9.45 5.65 9.80
N LEU A 80 8.72 4.82 9.06
CA LEU A 80 7.57 4.08 9.55
C LEU A 80 7.76 2.59 9.30
N LYS A 81 7.32 1.77 10.26
CA LYS A 81 7.35 0.31 10.18
C LYS A 81 5.93 -0.23 10.30
N PHE A 82 5.53 -1.01 9.34
CA PHE A 82 4.21 -1.59 9.26
C PHE A 82 4.29 -3.12 9.33
N HIS A 83 3.28 -3.72 9.94
CA HIS A 83 2.94 -5.12 9.73
C HIS A 83 1.73 -5.16 8.79
N CYS A 84 1.87 -5.85 7.68
CA CYS A 84 0.87 -5.85 6.61
C CYS A 84 0.52 -7.29 6.24
N CYS A 85 -0.77 -7.56 6.04
CA CYS A 85 -1.27 -8.80 5.49
C CYS A 85 -2.07 -8.51 4.23
N MET A 86 -1.72 -9.15 3.11
CA MET A 86 -2.32 -8.88 1.81
C MET A 86 -2.28 -10.12 0.91
N PRO A 87 -3.13 -10.19 -0.14
CA PRO A 87 -3.02 -11.22 -1.17
C PRO A 87 -1.70 -11.10 -1.94
N MET A 88 -1.14 -12.21 -2.38
CA MET A 88 0.14 -12.23 -3.11
C MET A 88 0.12 -11.38 -4.37
N PHE A 89 -1.00 -11.27 -5.10
CA PHE A 89 -1.06 -10.41 -6.27
C PHE A 89 -0.90 -8.92 -5.92
N ILE A 90 -1.30 -8.48 -4.72
CA ILE A 90 -1.05 -7.14 -4.20
C ILE A 90 0.40 -7.01 -3.75
N ALA A 91 0.93 -8.00 -3.04
CA ALA A 91 2.33 -8.04 -2.64
C ALA A 91 3.27 -7.87 -3.85
N ARG A 92 2.94 -8.50 -4.98
CA ARG A 92 3.70 -8.37 -6.25
C ARG A 92 3.71 -6.96 -6.82
N GLN A 93 2.66 -6.18 -6.64
CA GLN A 93 2.63 -4.76 -7.02
C GLN A 93 3.39 -3.89 -6.02
N TRP A 94 3.27 -4.21 -4.74
CA TRP A 94 3.87 -3.45 -3.64
C TRP A 94 5.40 -3.56 -3.64
N ILE A 95 5.95 -4.76 -3.83
CA ILE A 95 7.39 -5.02 -3.83
C ILE A 95 8.16 -4.28 -4.95
N ARG A 96 7.46 -3.66 -5.90
CA ARG A 96 8.07 -2.78 -6.92
C ARG A 96 8.61 -1.49 -6.31
N HIS A 97 8.18 -1.11 -5.11
CA HIS A 97 8.74 -0.01 -4.32
C HIS A 97 9.93 -0.55 -3.53
N ARG A 98 11.12 -0.43 -4.12
CA ARG A 98 12.34 -1.12 -3.66
C ARG A 98 13.13 -0.37 -2.59
N THR A 99 12.87 0.92 -2.40
CA THR A 99 13.52 1.73 -1.35
C THR A 99 12.78 1.54 -0.03
N ALA A 100 12.83 0.31 0.48
CA ALA A 100 12.21 -0.12 1.73
C ALA A 100 12.86 -1.42 2.18
N ASN A 101 12.66 -1.77 3.45
CA ASN A 101 13.06 -3.07 4.00
C ASN A 101 11.81 -3.93 4.18
N VAL A 102 11.89 -5.19 3.75
CA VAL A 102 10.80 -6.14 3.85
C VAL A 102 11.28 -7.44 4.47
N ASN A 103 10.46 -8.01 5.35
CA ASN A 103 10.64 -9.37 5.86
C ASN A 103 9.29 -10.09 5.79
N GLU A 104 9.18 -11.03 4.86
CA GLU A 104 7.94 -11.70 4.51
C GLU A 104 7.82 -13.07 5.19
N TYR A 105 6.59 -13.48 5.51
CA TYR A 105 6.26 -14.83 5.93
C TYR A 105 6.78 -15.86 4.91
N SER A 106 7.48 -16.86 5.40
CA SER A 106 8.16 -17.82 4.52
C SER A 106 7.38 -19.13 4.40
N GLY A 107 6.78 -19.38 3.26
CA GLY A 107 6.23 -20.69 2.92
C GLY A 107 7.28 -21.79 2.67
N ARG A 108 8.57 -21.52 2.95
CA ARG A 108 9.64 -22.55 3.01
C ARG A 108 9.79 -23.07 4.43
N TYR A 109 9.60 -22.22 5.43
CA TYR A 109 9.79 -22.56 6.85
C TYR A 109 8.49 -22.95 7.54
N SER A 110 7.37 -22.38 7.09
CA SER A 110 6.06 -22.58 7.68
C SER A 110 5.05 -23.03 6.63
N LEU A 111 3.97 -23.66 7.08
CA LEU A 111 2.83 -23.96 6.20
C LEU A 111 2.12 -22.67 5.81
N MET A 112 1.70 -22.58 4.55
CA MET A 112 0.93 -21.42 4.06
C MET A 112 -0.49 -21.45 4.61
N PRO A 113 -1.07 -20.27 4.95
CA PRO A 113 -2.48 -20.21 5.33
C PRO A 113 -3.35 -20.40 4.08
N MET A 114 -4.41 -21.16 4.22
CA MET A 114 -5.41 -21.36 3.16
C MET A 114 -6.46 -20.24 3.24
N LEU A 115 -5.99 -19.00 3.24
CA LEU A 115 -6.78 -17.78 3.15
C LEU A 115 -6.67 -17.19 1.75
N PHE A 116 -7.81 -16.91 1.12
CA PHE A 116 -7.87 -16.48 -0.27
C PHE A 116 -8.75 -15.24 -0.42
N TYR A 117 -8.26 -14.22 -1.08
CA TYR A 117 -9.03 -13.03 -1.38
C TYR A 117 -10.20 -13.33 -2.33
N THR A 118 -11.36 -12.81 -2.01
CA THR A 118 -12.54 -12.83 -2.87
C THR A 118 -13.09 -11.42 -3.02
N PRO A 119 -13.11 -10.83 -4.23
CA PRO A 119 -13.74 -9.53 -4.42
C PRO A 119 -15.25 -9.64 -4.16
N ASP A 120 -15.80 -8.59 -3.54
CA ASP A 120 -17.24 -8.45 -3.41
C ASP A 120 -17.93 -8.18 -4.76
N GLU A 121 -19.27 -8.17 -4.76
CA GLU A 121 -20.05 -7.98 -5.98
C GLU A 121 -19.77 -6.63 -6.66
N ALA A 122 -19.54 -5.56 -5.90
CA ALA A 122 -19.27 -4.24 -6.43
C ALA A 122 -17.89 -4.16 -7.07
N GLN A 123 -16.93 -4.96 -6.58
CA GLN A 123 -15.55 -4.95 -7.04
C GLN A 123 -15.28 -5.90 -8.20
N LEU A 124 -16.12 -6.87 -8.46
CA LEU A 124 -16.01 -7.69 -9.66
C LEU A 124 -16.65 -6.95 -10.84
N GLN A 125 -15.82 -6.33 -11.66
CA GLN A 125 -16.22 -5.45 -12.75
C GLN A 125 -15.67 -5.94 -14.09
N THR A 126 -16.30 -5.47 -15.17
CA THR A 126 -15.82 -5.76 -16.53
C THR A 126 -14.50 -5.04 -16.84
N GLN A 127 -13.81 -5.50 -17.88
CA GLN A 127 -12.55 -4.89 -18.33
C GLN A 127 -12.80 -3.49 -18.90
N SER A 128 -11.96 -2.52 -18.53
CA SER A 128 -11.98 -1.20 -19.14
C SER A 128 -11.66 -1.28 -20.63
N ARG A 129 -12.48 -0.62 -21.46
CA ARG A 129 -12.24 -0.49 -22.91
C ARG A 129 -11.30 0.66 -23.27
N ARG A 130 -11.00 1.55 -22.31
CA ARG A 130 -10.19 2.77 -22.57
C ARG A 130 -8.69 2.52 -22.45
N ASN A 131 -8.25 1.72 -21.49
CA ASN A 131 -6.82 1.54 -21.18
C ASN A 131 -6.37 0.08 -21.12
N ASN A 132 -7.27 -0.90 -21.29
CA ASN A 132 -6.98 -2.35 -21.24
C ASN A 132 -6.30 -2.82 -19.93
N GLN A 133 -6.19 -1.96 -18.93
CA GLN A 133 -5.46 -2.25 -17.68
C GLN A 133 -6.36 -2.28 -16.45
N GLY A 134 -7.41 -1.49 -16.41
CA GLY A 134 -8.27 -1.31 -15.24
C GLY A 134 -9.68 -1.86 -15.43
N ARG A 135 -10.49 -1.66 -14.40
CA ARG A 135 -11.91 -1.97 -14.37
C ARG A 135 -12.71 -0.89 -15.10
N SER A 136 -13.87 -1.24 -15.64
CA SER A 136 -14.74 -0.30 -16.37
C SER A 136 -15.52 0.65 -15.48
N GLY A 137 -15.69 0.32 -14.20
CA GLY A 137 -16.63 0.95 -13.28
C GLY A 137 -18.01 0.25 -13.25
N GLU A 138 -18.24 -0.73 -14.15
CA GLU A 138 -19.50 -1.49 -14.23
C GLU A 138 -19.32 -2.87 -13.59
N ALA A 139 -20.02 -3.11 -12.48
CA ALA A 139 -20.03 -4.42 -11.84
C ALA A 139 -20.67 -5.46 -12.77
N VAL A 140 -20.16 -6.68 -12.71
CA VAL A 140 -20.82 -7.81 -13.37
C VAL A 140 -22.13 -8.15 -12.63
N GLY A 141 -23.13 -8.67 -13.36
CA GLY A 141 -24.38 -9.04 -12.70
C GLY A 141 -24.20 -10.18 -11.68
N PRO A 142 -25.16 -10.33 -10.72
CA PRO A 142 -25.06 -11.30 -9.62
C PRO A 142 -24.82 -12.75 -10.06
N ALA A 143 -25.42 -13.17 -11.16
CA ALA A 143 -25.24 -14.53 -11.69
C ALA A 143 -23.82 -14.79 -12.17
N LEU A 144 -23.16 -13.79 -12.84
CA LEU A 144 -21.79 -13.92 -13.30
C LEU A 144 -20.81 -13.82 -12.12
N HIS A 145 -21.10 -12.98 -11.13
CA HIS A 145 -20.34 -12.92 -9.88
C HIS A 145 -20.36 -14.29 -9.17
N ALA A 146 -21.55 -14.86 -8.95
CA ALA A 146 -21.71 -16.16 -8.29
C ALA A 146 -20.95 -17.27 -9.03
N GLU A 147 -20.99 -17.29 -10.36
CA GLU A 147 -20.27 -18.27 -11.18
C GLU A 147 -18.75 -18.07 -11.10
N ALA A 148 -18.27 -16.83 -11.10
CA ALA A 148 -16.84 -16.54 -10.92
C ALA A 148 -16.34 -17.02 -9.55
N VAL A 149 -17.07 -16.69 -8.47
CA VAL A 149 -16.76 -17.16 -7.11
C VAL A 149 -16.76 -18.69 -7.02
N ARG A 150 -17.77 -19.35 -7.62
CA ARG A 150 -17.83 -20.82 -7.66
C ARG A 150 -16.57 -21.41 -8.34
N ARG A 151 -16.13 -20.86 -9.46
CA ARG A 151 -14.92 -21.31 -10.18
C ARG A 151 -13.66 -21.09 -9.35
N TRP A 152 -13.50 -19.92 -8.72
CA TRP A 152 -12.37 -19.67 -7.84
C TRP A 152 -12.35 -20.63 -6.66
N ASN A 153 -13.48 -20.89 -6.03
CA ASN A 153 -13.55 -21.82 -4.91
C ASN A 153 -13.20 -23.26 -5.32
N ALA A 154 -13.57 -23.70 -6.52
CA ALA A 154 -13.16 -25.01 -7.04
C ALA A 154 -11.63 -25.09 -7.20
N ILE A 155 -10.99 -24.06 -7.82
CA ILE A 155 -9.53 -24.01 -7.99
C ILE A 155 -8.82 -23.98 -6.63
N ARG A 156 -9.34 -23.19 -5.67
CA ARG A 156 -8.78 -23.09 -4.32
C ARG A 156 -8.85 -24.39 -3.57
N HIS A 157 -9.96 -25.10 -3.69
CA HIS A 157 -10.15 -26.42 -3.09
C HIS A 157 -9.11 -27.40 -3.60
N GLU A 158 -8.99 -27.57 -4.91
CA GLU A 158 -8.00 -28.45 -5.54
C GLU A 158 -6.55 -28.08 -5.16
N SER A 159 -6.25 -26.79 -5.17
CA SER A 159 -4.91 -26.32 -4.75
C SER A 159 -4.61 -26.58 -3.28
N THR A 160 -5.61 -26.44 -2.42
CA THR A 160 -5.47 -26.74 -0.98
C THR A 160 -5.27 -28.23 -0.76
N GLU A 161 -6.10 -29.08 -1.36
CA GLU A 161 -5.95 -30.55 -1.27
C GLU A 161 -4.60 -31.01 -1.77
N ALA A 162 -4.16 -30.49 -2.92
CA ALA A 162 -2.83 -30.81 -3.47
C ALA A 162 -1.70 -30.38 -2.52
N TYR A 163 -1.78 -29.17 -1.97
CA TYR A 163 -0.79 -28.64 -1.04
C TYR A 163 -0.73 -29.47 0.26
N GLU A 164 -1.89 -29.78 0.85
CA GLU A 164 -1.99 -30.61 2.06
C GLU A 164 -1.49 -32.04 1.81
N TRP A 165 -1.83 -32.62 0.65
CA TRP A 165 -1.32 -33.94 0.29
C TRP A 165 0.20 -33.95 0.14
N MET A 166 0.76 -32.94 -0.57
CA MET A 166 2.22 -32.84 -0.75
C MET A 166 2.95 -32.66 0.59
N THR A 167 2.47 -31.75 1.44
CA THR A 167 3.10 -31.50 2.74
C THR A 167 2.90 -32.67 3.70
N GLY A 168 1.78 -33.38 3.63
CA GLY A 168 1.49 -34.59 4.37
C GLY A 168 2.35 -35.79 3.94
N ASN A 169 2.86 -35.80 2.70
CA ASN A 169 3.80 -36.81 2.19
C ASN A 169 5.26 -36.34 2.20
N GLU A 170 5.57 -35.31 3.02
CA GLU A 170 6.93 -34.81 3.24
C GLU A 170 7.60 -34.22 1.99
N ILE A 171 6.84 -33.83 0.95
CA ILE A 171 7.38 -33.07 -0.17
C ILE A 171 7.78 -31.70 0.36
N ALA A 172 8.97 -31.25 -0.03
CA ALA A 172 9.53 -29.98 0.44
C ALA A 172 8.51 -28.83 0.26
N ARG A 173 8.27 -28.06 1.34
CA ARG A 173 7.30 -26.94 1.35
C ARG A 173 7.56 -25.93 0.23
N GLU A 174 8.81 -25.72 -0.14
CA GLU A 174 9.18 -24.82 -1.25
C GLU A 174 8.66 -25.28 -2.61
N LEU A 175 8.41 -26.58 -2.79
CA LEU A 175 7.81 -27.17 -3.98
C LEU A 175 6.30 -27.28 -3.84
N ALA A 176 5.81 -27.75 -2.69
CA ALA A 176 4.38 -27.92 -2.45
C ALA A 176 3.56 -26.63 -2.68
N ARG A 177 4.13 -25.45 -2.38
CA ARG A 177 3.47 -24.15 -2.49
C ARG A 177 3.39 -23.55 -3.88
N ILE A 178 4.02 -24.13 -4.92
CA ILE A 178 4.17 -23.47 -6.23
C ILE A 178 2.85 -23.24 -6.96
N ASP A 179 1.86 -24.09 -6.74
CA ASP A 179 0.54 -24.00 -7.38
C ASP A 179 -0.53 -23.35 -6.48
N LEU A 180 -0.12 -22.70 -5.38
CA LEU A 180 -1.07 -21.89 -4.62
C LEU A 180 -1.49 -20.66 -5.42
N PRO A 181 -2.80 -20.33 -5.45
CA PRO A 181 -3.31 -19.19 -6.20
C PRO A 181 -2.72 -17.87 -5.73
N LEU A 182 -2.56 -16.90 -6.63
CA LEU A 182 -2.11 -15.54 -6.28
C LEU A 182 -3.04 -14.81 -5.33
N SER A 183 -4.27 -15.28 -5.15
CA SER A 183 -5.22 -14.78 -4.16
C SER A 183 -4.89 -15.22 -2.72
N THR A 184 -3.94 -16.15 -2.52
CA THR A 184 -3.46 -16.57 -1.20
C THR A 184 -2.88 -15.39 -0.44
N TYR A 185 -3.24 -15.25 0.83
CA TYR A 185 -2.71 -14.19 1.70
C TYR A 185 -1.30 -14.50 2.16
N THR A 186 -0.47 -13.45 2.17
CA THR A 186 0.86 -13.40 2.80
C THR A 186 0.91 -12.25 3.78
N GLN A 187 1.93 -12.19 4.60
CA GLN A 187 2.16 -11.07 5.51
C GLN A 187 3.64 -10.74 5.60
N TRP A 188 3.94 -9.47 5.87
CA TRP A 188 5.29 -9.00 6.05
C TRP A 188 5.40 -7.82 7.02
N TYR A 189 6.59 -7.66 7.57
CA TYR A 189 7.02 -6.37 8.09
C TYR A 189 7.62 -5.54 6.95
N TRP A 190 7.19 -4.29 6.86
CA TRP A 190 7.65 -3.34 5.85
C TRP A 190 8.06 -2.04 6.51
N LYS A 191 9.35 -1.65 6.38
CA LYS A 191 9.91 -0.42 6.93
C LYS A 191 10.34 0.48 5.79
N ILE A 192 9.97 1.74 5.86
CA ILE A 192 10.21 2.72 4.81
C ILE A 192 10.38 4.12 5.41
N ASP A 193 11.25 4.94 4.81
CA ASP A 193 11.33 6.36 5.14
C ASP A 193 10.13 7.14 4.56
N LEU A 194 9.89 8.32 5.12
CA LEU A 194 8.71 9.12 4.78
C LEU A 194 8.74 9.60 3.32
N HIS A 195 9.90 9.97 2.74
CA HIS A 195 9.95 10.39 1.34
C HIS A 195 9.47 9.28 0.41
N ASN A 196 9.98 8.08 0.60
CA ASN A 196 9.62 6.92 -0.22
C ASN A 196 8.21 6.41 0.09
N LEU A 197 7.72 6.56 1.34
CA LEU A 197 6.32 6.29 1.68
C LEU A 197 5.37 7.24 0.93
N LEU A 198 5.67 8.54 0.91
CA LEU A 198 4.87 9.52 0.16
C LEU A 198 4.87 9.23 -1.34
N HIS A 199 5.98 8.77 -1.90
CA HIS A 199 6.04 8.31 -3.28
C HIS A 199 5.18 7.06 -3.51
N PHE A 200 5.25 6.07 -2.62
CA PHE A 200 4.38 4.90 -2.66
C PHE A 200 2.91 5.30 -2.62
N LEU A 201 2.53 6.13 -1.65
CA LEU A 201 1.15 6.57 -1.46
C LEU A 201 0.63 7.33 -2.68
N THR A 202 1.41 8.28 -3.24
CA THR A 202 1.03 9.02 -4.46
C THR A 202 0.62 8.08 -5.60
N LEU A 203 1.34 6.96 -5.78
CA LEU A 203 1.05 6.00 -6.84
C LEU A 203 -0.05 5.00 -6.48
N ARG A 204 -0.33 4.77 -5.20
CA ARG A 204 -1.22 3.70 -4.75
C ARG A 204 -2.58 4.18 -4.26
N VAL A 205 -2.73 5.44 -3.89
CA VAL A 205 -4.06 6.05 -3.68
C VAL A 205 -4.64 6.65 -4.96
N ASP A 206 -3.86 6.73 -6.04
CA ASP A 206 -4.31 7.22 -7.33
C ASP A 206 -5.43 6.33 -7.89
N ALA A 207 -6.43 6.97 -8.50
CA ALA A 207 -7.61 6.27 -9.03
C ALA A 207 -7.30 5.28 -10.17
N HIS A 208 -6.12 5.40 -10.83
CA HIS A 208 -5.67 4.45 -11.85
C HIS A 208 -4.96 3.22 -11.26
N ALA A 209 -4.62 3.23 -9.97
CA ALA A 209 -4.09 2.04 -9.30
C ALA A 209 -5.20 0.99 -9.15
N GLN A 210 -4.82 -0.28 -9.02
CA GLN A 210 -5.79 -1.34 -8.74
C GLN A 210 -6.49 -1.07 -7.41
N TRP A 211 -7.80 -1.21 -7.35
CA TRP A 211 -8.60 -0.82 -6.19
C TRP A 211 -8.10 -1.46 -4.88
N GLU A 212 -7.75 -2.74 -4.91
CA GLU A 212 -7.30 -3.44 -3.71
C GLU A 212 -6.04 -2.80 -3.09
N ILE A 213 -5.06 -2.38 -3.89
CA ILE A 213 -3.88 -1.71 -3.34
C ILE A 213 -4.18 -0.28 -2.91
N GLN A 214 -5.21 0.38 -3.50
CA GLN A 214 -5.66 1.68 -3.03
C GLN A 214 -6.16 1.60 -1.58
N GLU A 215 -6.91 0.55 -1.22
CA GLU A 215 -7.42 0.37 0.15
C GLU A 215 -6.27 0.29 1.17
N TYR A 216 -5.20 -0.46 0.87
CA TYR A 216 -3.99 -0.45 1.70
C TYR A 216 -3.36 0.93 1.79
N GLY A 217 -3.24 1.63 0.65
CA GLY A 217 -2.69 2.98 0.58
C GLY A 217 -3.49 3.99 1.42
N ARG A 218 -4.83 3.91 1.42
CA ARG A 218 -5.71 4.79 2.20
C ARG A 218 -5.50 4.63 3.70
N VAL A 219 -5.45 3.39 4.19
CA VAL A 219 -5.17 3.12 5.60
C VAL A 219 -3.80 3.65 6.00
N MET A 220 -2.77 3.40 5.19
CA MET A 220 -1.42 3.90 5.48
C MET A 220 -1.34 5.43 5.44
N ALA A 221 -2.08 6.08 4.54
CA ALA A 221 -2.17 7.55 4.49
C ALA A 221 -2.82 8.12 5.76
N GLY A 222 -3.84 7.47 6.30
CA GLY A 222 -4.45 7.81 7.57
C GLY A 222 -3.49 7.64 8.76
N MET A 223 -2.65 6.58 8.76
CA MET A 223 -1.60 6.42 9.76
C MET A 223 -0.53 7.50 9.64
N LEU A 224 -0.11 7.83 8.42
CA LEU A 224 0.82 8.93 8.16
C LEU A 224 0.29 10.27 8.68
N LYS A 225 -0.99 10.56 8.48
CA LYS A 225 -1.64 11.78 8.99
C LYS A 225 -1.45 11.94 10.49
N ARG A 226 -1.41 10.85 11.25
CA ARG A 226 -1.18 10.85 12.70
C ARG A 226 0.29 10.95 13.07
N VAL A 227 1.21 10.39 12.29
CA VAL A 227 2.66 10.45 12.56
C VAL A 227 3.23 11.82 12.21
N ALA A 228 2.87 12.36 11.02
CA ALA A 228 3.45 13.59 10.46
C ALA A 228 2.36 14.42 9.75
N PRO A 229 1.47 15.07 10.50
CA PRO A 229 0.28 15.75 9.96
C PRO A 229 0.61 16.89 8.99
N LEU A 230 1.68 17.66 9.23
CA LEU A 230 2.07 18.75 8.34
C LEU A 230 2.69 18.26 7.04
N SER A 231 3.43 17.16 7.10
CA SER A 231 3.95 16.48 5.89
C SER A 231 2.82 15.84 5.08
N TYR A 232 1.83 15.25 5.76
CA TYR A 232 0.61 14.75 5.13
C TYR A 232 -0.13 15.89 4.40
N GLU A 233 -0.36 17.02 5.06
CA GLU A 233 -0.99 18.20 4.45
C GLU A 233 -0.24 18.67 3.19
N ALA A 234 1.08 18.79 3.29
CA ALA A 234 1.90 19.19 2.14
C ALA A 234 1.86 18.17 1.00
N TRP A 235 1.79 16.87 1.32
CA TRP A 235 1.64 15.82 0.32
C TRP A 235 0.28 15.87 -0.38
N ILE A 236 -0.80 16.06 0.36
CA ILE A 236 -2.14 16.24 -0.23
C ILE A 236 -2.12 17.41 -1.21
N ASP A 237 -1.61 18.57 -0.80
CA ASP A 237 -1.66 19.78 -1.62
C ASP A 237 -0.79 19.71 -2.88
N TYR A 238 0.41 19.15 -2.77
CA TYR A 238 1.40 19.25 -3.86
C TYR A 238 1.57 17.98 -4.70
N ASP A 239 1.13 16.81 -4.19
CA ASP A 239 1.28 15.56 -4.92
C ASP A 239 -0.07 14.92 -5.26
N VAL A 240 -1.02 14.85 -4.32
CA VAL A 240 -2.32 14.21 -4.57
C VAL A 240 -3.26 15.16 -5.35
N CYS A 241 -3.39 16.41 -4.88
CA CYS A 241 -4.18 17.43 -5.56
C CYS A 241 -3.36 18.25 -6.55
N GLY A 242 -2.05 18.08 -6.55
CA GLY A 242 -1.15 18.75 -7.49
C GLY A 242 -1.29 18.16 -8.90
N ALA A 243 -1.19 19.02 -9.90
CA ALA A 243 -1.19 18.61 -11.30
C ALA A 243 0.13 18.99 -11.97
N PRO A 244 1.02 18.04 -12.28
CA PRO A 244 2.19 18.35 -13.08
C PRO A 244 1.76 18.76 -14.48
N LEU A 245 2.29 19.88 -14.97
CA LEU A 245 2.03 20.40 -16.32
C LEU A 245 3.27 20.23 -17.17
N GLY A 246 3.10 19.61 -18.31
CA GLY A 246 4.11 19.57 -19.36
C GLY A 246 4.31 20.93 -20.03
N ARG A 247 5.40 21.10 -20.79
CA ARG A 247 5.70 22.36 -21.48
C ARG A 247 4.54 22.83 -22.36
N GLY A 248 3.99 21.94 -23.18
CA GLY A 248 2.88 22.28 -24.08
C GLY A 248 1.60 22.69 -23.35
N GLU A 249 1.25 21.98 -22.25
CA GLU A 249 0.11 22.33 -21.39
C GLU A 249 0.30 23.73 -20.75
N LEU A 250 1.52 24.02 -20.26
CA LEU A 250 1.82 25.30 -19.64
C LEU A 250 1.79 26.46 -20.66
N GLU A 251 2.30 26.24 -21.87
CA GLU A 251 2.22 27.21 -22.97
C GLU A 251 0.77 27.48 -23.37
N ALA A 252 -0.07 26.44 -23.43
CA ALA A 252 -1.49 26.56 -23.70
C ALA A 252 -2.21 27.38 -22.62
N LEU A 253 -1.96 27.08 -21.33
CA LEU A 253 -2.53 27.83 -20.22
C LEU A 253 -2.08 29.30 -20.20
N ARG A 254 -0.80 29.58 -20.45
CA ARG A 254 -0.28 30.96 -20.57
C ARG A 254 -1.00 31.74 -21.66
N ALA A 255 -1.23 31.13 -22.82
CA ALA A 255 -1.95 31.76 -23.91
C ALA A 255 -3.40 32.03 -23.55
N LEU A 256 -4.08 31.13 -22.85
CA LEU A 256 -5.46 31.34 -22.36
C LEU A 256 -5.54 32.49 -21.34
N VAL A 257 -4.60 32.55 -20.40
CA VAL A 257 -4.55 33.63 -19.40
C VAL A 257 -4.20 34.96 -20.05
N SER A 258 -3.30 34.98 -21.03
CA SER A 258 -2.89 36.21 -21.74
C SER A 258 -3.99 36.81 -22.62
N ALA A 259 -4.96 35.98 -23.04
CA ALA A 259 -6.14 36.46 -23.79
C ALA A 259 -7.13 37.30 -22.94
N GLY A 260 -6.88 37.39 -21.64
CA GLY A 260 -7.72 38.13 -20.68
C GLY A 260 -9.10 37.54 -20.44
N PRO A 261 -9.97 38.22 -19.66
CA PRO A 261 -11.33 37.75 -19.39
C PRO A 261 -12.17 37.53 -20.64
N GLU A 262 -11.93 38.32 -21.67
CA GLU A 262 -12.66 38.23 -22.96
C GLU A 262 -12.29 36.98 -23.73
N GLY A 263 -11.00 36.51 -23.67
CA GLY A 263 -10.55 35.28 -24.27
C GLY A 263 -11.11 34.03 -23.57
N LEU A 264 -11.35 34.13 -22.27
CA LEU A 264 -12.03 33.08 -21.48
C LEU A 264 -13.57 33.15 -21.68
N SER A 265 -14.15 34.33 -21.90
CA SER A 265 -15.60 34.52 -22.15
C SER A 265 -16.03 34.14 -23.56
N ALA A 266 -15.22 34.44 -24.57
CA ALA A 266 -15.54 34.14 -25.98
C ALA A 266 -15.67 32.63 -26.26
N ALA A 267 -15.07 31.79 -25.43
CA ALA A 267 -15.19 30.34 -25.49
C ALA A 267 -16.41 29.77 -24.73
N GLY A 268 -17.35 30.60 -24.30
CA GLY A 268 -18.54 30.14 -23.55
C GLY A 268 -18.20 29.36 -22.28
N GLY A 269 -17.08 29.65 -21.63
CA GLY A 269 -16.55 28.89 -20.49
C GLY A 269 -15.95 27.53 -20.85
N SER A 270 -15.85 27.18 -22.13
CA SER A 270 -15.20 25.97 -22.60
C SER A 270 -13.85 26.28 -23.25
N ILE A 271 -12.84 25.52 -22.89
CA ILE A 271 -11.52 25.58 -23.53
C ILE A 271 -11.66 24.99 -24.94
N ASP A 272 -11.34 25.74 -25.99
CA ASP A 272 -11.43 25.28 -27.37
C ASP A 272 -10.37 24.18 -27.65
N ARG A 273 -10.85 22.96 -27.87
CA ARG A 273 -10.02 21.80 -28.20
C ARG A 273 -9.21 21.95 -29.48
N ALA A 274 -9.80 22.66 -30.49
CA ALA A 274 -9.12 22.89 -31.74
C ALA A 274 -7.94 23.85 -31.56
N ALA A 275 -8.08 24.87 -30.73
CA ALA A 275 -7.01 25.81 -30.39
C ALA A 275 -5.87 25.12 -29.61
N LEU A 276 -6.17 24.10 -28.76
CA LEU A 276 -5.18 23.29 -28.07
C LEU A 276 -4.46 22.36 -29.04
N ALA A 277 -5.19 21.70 -29.95
CA ALA A 277 -4.61 20.84 -30.99
C ALA A 277 -3.68 21.62 -31.94
N ALA A 278 -4.04 22.84 -32.31
CA ALA A 278 -3.22 23.75 -33.15
C ALA A 278 -1.87 24.11 -32.48
N ARG A 279 -1.75 23.97 -31.14
CA ARG A 279 -0.51 24.15 -30.37
C ARG A 279 0.30 22.86 -30.23
N GLY A 280 -0.11 21.79 -30.91
CA GLY A 280 0.60 20.53 -30.96
C GLY A 280 0.26 19.54 -29.85
N LEU A 281 -0.82 19.78 -29.06
CA LEU A 281 -1.30 18.76 -28.10
C LEU A 281 -2.11 17.70 -28.82
N SER A 282 -1.82 16.44 -28.55
CA SER A 282 -2.64 15.30 -28.97
C SER A 282 -4.00 15.31 -28.27
N ASN A 283 -4.98 14.61 -28.80
CA ASN A 283 -6.30 14.48 -28.18
C ASN A 283 -6.20 13.94 -26.74
N ARG A 284 -5.27 13.03 -26.47
CA ARG A 284 -5.06 12.49 -25.14
C ARG A 284 -4.51 13.53 -24.17
N GLU A 285 -3.51 14.31 -24.59
CA GLU A 285 -2.96 15.41 -23.76
C GLU A 285 -4.01 16.50 -23.48
N ILE A 286 -4.88 16.78 -24.46
CA ILE A 286 -6.01 17.68 -24.26
C ILE A 286 -6.99 17.14 -23.21
N ASP A 287 -7.35 15.86 -23.28
CA ASP A 287 -8.25 15.24 -22.30
C ASP A 287 -7.65 15.26 -20.89
N GLU A 288 -6.35 14.98 -20.78
CA GLU A 288 -5.61 15.02 -19.52
C GLU A 288 -5.52 16.46 -18.95
N LEU A 289 -5.24 17.46 -19.79
CA LEU A 289 -5.22 18.86 -19.37
C LEU A 289 -6.59 19.31 -18.86
N LEU A 290 -7.65 19.01 -19.60
CA LEU A 290 -9.02 19.35 -19.21
C LEU A 290 -9.44 18.65 -17.92
N ALA A 291 -8.97 17.42 -17.68
CA ALA A 291 -9.20 16.73 -16.43
C ALA A 291 -8.48 17.40 -15.25
N LYS A 292 -7.23 17.84 -15.44
CA LYS A 292 -6.44 18.59 -14.43
C LYS A 292 -7.07 19.92 -14.04
N LEU A 293 -7.82 20.55 -14.95
CA LEU A 293 -8.47 21.85 -14.73
C LEU A 293 -9.85 21.73 -14.09
N ARG A 294 -10.40 20.52 -13.96
CA ARG A 294 -11.69 20.32 -13.28
C ARG A 294 -11.51 20.44 -11.76
N PRO A 295 -12.43 21.09 -11.07
CA PRO A 295 -12.46 21.01 -9.61
C PRO A 295 -12.56 19.56 -9.17
N ALA A 296 -11.69 19.17 -8.26
CA ALA A 296 -11.70 17.87 -7.63
C ALA A 296 -11.85 18.04 -6.11
N ALA A 297 -12.52 17.10 -5.47
CA ALA A 297 -12.59 17.04 -4.02
C ALA A 297 -11.17 16.77 -3.47
N VAL A 298 -10.81 17.47 -2.40
CA VAL A 298 -9.59 17.19 -1.66
C VAL A 298 -9.83 15.94 -0.83
N PRO A 299 -9.08 14.83 -1.07
CA PRO A 299 -9.26 13.63 -0.29
C PRO A 299 -8.75 13.84 1.14
N ASP A 300 -9.47 13.29 2.10
CA ASP A 300 -9.01 13.17 3.47
C ASP A 300 -9.03 11.69 3.86
N PHE A 301 -7.86 11.18 4.24
CA PHE A 301 -7.67 9.78 4.60
C PHE A 301 -7.74 9.65 6.11
N GLU A 302 -8.95 9.44 6.62
CA GLU A 302 -9.17 9.19 8.05
C GLU A 302 -9.14 7.69 8.36
N LEU A 303 -8.59 7.36 9.55
CA LEU A 303 -8.67 6.01 10.09
C LEU A 303 -9.99 5.86 10.84
N ASP A 304 -10.74 4.83 10.54
CA ASP A 304 -11.86 4.42 11.36
C ASP A 304 -11.36 3.62 12.57
N LEU A 305 -11.14 4.31 13.68
CA LEU A 305 -10.66 3.70 14.91
C LEU A 305 -11.63 2.64 15.48
N ALA A 306 -12.91 2.71 15.13
CA ALA A 306 -13.90 1.73 15.58
C ALA A 306 -13.68 0.36 14.91
N GLN A 307 -13.04 0.32 13.76
CA GLN A 307 -12.69 -0.93 13.08
C GLN A 307 -11.33 -1.50 13.52
N ALA A 308 -10.56 -0.74 14.29
CA ALA A 308 -9.27 -1.22 14.79
C ALA A 308 -9.46 -2.42 15.73
N LYS A 309 -8.58 -3.42 15.58
CA LYS A 309 -8.64 -4.68 16.30
C LYS A 309 -7.31 -4.99 16.97
N SER A 310 -7.35 -5.90 17.95
CA SER A 310 -6.12 -6.45 18.51
C SER A 310 -5.45 -7.41 17.52
N GLY A 311 -4.12 -7.53 17.59
CA GLY A 311 -3.37 -8.47 16.78
C GLY A 311 -3.80 -9.92 16.96
N ASP A 312 -4.30 -10.29 18.14
CA ASP A 312 -4.74 -11.66 18.45
C ASP A 312 -5.89 -12.14 17.57
N GLU A 313 -6.79 -11.24 17.14
CA GLU A 313 -7.89 -11.63 16.27
C GLU A 313 -7.38 -12.06 14.88
N PHE A 314 -6.43 -11.30 14.33
CA PHE A 314 -5.84 -11.62 13.04
C PHE A 314 -4.89 -12.83 13.13
N ALA A 315 -4.10 -12.94 14.21
CA ALA A 315 -3.23 -14.07 14.44
C ALA A 315 -4.05 -15.38 14.49
N ARG A 316 -5.11 -15.43 15.30
CA ARG A 316 -5.99 -16.60 15.38
C ARG A 316 -6.62 -16.97 14.04
N ARG A 317 -7.07 -15.96 13.25
CA ARG A 317 -7.65 -16.22 11.91
C ARG A 317 -6.60 -16.80 10.96
N PHE A 318 -5.39 -16.25 10.97
CA PHE A 318 -4.30 -16.71 10.14
C PHE A 318 -3.86 -18.12 10.56
N GLU A 319 -3.67 -18.37 11.84
CA GLU A 319 -3.31 -19.68 12.41
C GLU A 319 -4.37 -20.74 12.13
N ALA A 320 -5.65 -20.41 12.29
CA ALA A 320 -6.76 -21.31 11.99
C ALA A 320 -6.84 -21.74 10.52
N ALA A 321 -6.31 -20.91 9.62
CA ALA A 321 -6.25 -21.19 8.19
C ALA A 321 -4.98 -21.96 7.76
N VAL A 322 -4.01 -22.13 8.66
CA VAL A 322 -2.85 -23.01 8.40
C VAL A 322 -3.30 -24.45 8.57
N PRO A 323 -3.01 -25.34 7.61
CA PRO A 323 -3.30 -26.77 7.73
C PRO A 323 -2.74 -27.34 9.04
N SER A 324 -3.54 -28.14 9.75
CA SER A 324 -3.15 -28.66 11.07
C SER A 324 -1.86 -29.47 10.99
N GLN A 325 -0.91 -29.15 11.84
CA GLN A 325 0.36 -29.91 11.97
C GLN A 325 0.17 -31.25 12.66
N ASP A 326 -0.97 -31.50 13.30
CA ASP A 326 -1.24 -32.71 14.11
C ASP A 326 -0.98 -34.01 13.35
N ARG A 327 -1.14 -34.01 12.01
CA ARG A 327 -0.78 -35.19 11.20
C ARG A 327 0.73 -35.35 10.99
N ASN A 328 1.50 -34.27 11.03
CA ASN A 328 2.94 -34.28 10.83
C ASN A 328 3.69 -34.52 12.14
N ASP A 329 3.20 -33.99 13.26
CA ASP A 329 3.84 -34.21 14.58
C ASP A 329 3.63 -35.62 15.06
N ALA A 330 2.44 -36.19 14.88
CA ALA A 330 2.20 -37.63 15.19
C ALA A 330 3.06 -38.58 14.35
N ARG A 331 3.36 -38.21 13.07
CA ARG A 331 4.26 -39.02 12.22
C ARG A 331 5.74 -38.84 12.58
N ASN A 332 6.16 -37.64 12.99
CA ASN A 332 7.52 -37.36 13.43
C ASN A 332 7.82 -38.02 14.76
N ASP A 333 6.85 -38.06 15.68
CA ASP A 333 6.98 -38.80 16.94
C ASP A 333 7.08 -40.30 16.69
N ALA A 334 6.25 -40.87 15.82
CA ALA A 334 6.32 -42.27 15.45
C ALA A 334 7.67 -42.66 14.79
N ARG A 335 8.22 -41.79 13.92
CA ARG A 335 9.54 -42.02 13.28
C ARG A 335 10.70 -41.86 14.22
N ASN A 336 10.63 -40.95 15.19
CA ASN A 336 11.65 -40.81 16.22
C ASN A 336 11.67 -42.05 17.14
N ASP A 337 10.52 -42.66 17.40
CA ASP A 337 10.41 -43.90 18.14
C ASP A 337 10.93 -45.11 17.34
N ASP A 338 10.62 -45.17 16.02
CA ASP A 338 11.19 -46.22 15.14
C ASP A 338 12.71 -46.10 15.00
N ARG A 339 13.26 -44.88 14.89
CA ARG A 339 14.72 -44.67 14.86
C ARG A 339 15.39 -45.01 16.18
N LYS A 340 14.75 -44.75 17.31
CA LYS A 340 15.25 -45.19 18.64
C LYS A 340 15.20 -46.70 18.79
N ALA A 341 14.13 -47.33 18.29
CA ALA A 341 14.01 -48.81 18.32
C ALA A 341 15.05 -49.49 17.40
N ALA A 342 15.28 -48.95 16.19
CA ALA A 342 16.30 -49.46 15.26
C ALA A 342 17.74 -49.26 15.77
N GLY A 343 18.02 -48.12 16.45
CA GLY A 343 19.30 -47.83 17.07
C GLY A 343 19.60 -48.71 18.29
N ALA A 344 18.57 -49.17 19.01
CA ALA A 344 18.71 -50.07 20.14
C ALA A 344 19.00 -51.53 19.73
N GLN A 345 18.57 -51.94 18.52
CA GLN A 345 18.87 -53.27 17.97
C GLN A 345 20.28 -53.39 17.34
N ALA A 346 20.83 -52.28 16.84
CA ALA A 346 22.17 -52.23 16.22
C ALA A 346 23.33 -52.16 17.23
N GLY A 347 23.06 -52.08 18.53
CA GLY A 347 24.06 -52.01 19.62
C GLY A 347 24.17 -53.27 20.45
N SER A 348 23.54 -54.38 20.03
CA SER A 348 23.53 -55.64 20.78
C SER A 348 24.15 -56.84 20.03
N ASP A 349 24.93 -56.61 18.94
CA ASP A 349 25.73 -57.59 18.24
C ASP A 349 27.22 -57.32 18.40
#